data_3509b8adc732e90fcb23538a3104dff0
#
_entry.id   3509b8adc732e90fcb23538a3104dff0
#
_cell.length_a   1.000
_cell.length_b   1.000
_cell.length_c   1.000
_cell.angle_alpha   90.00
_cell.angle_beta   90.00
_cell.angle_gamma   90.00
#
_symmetry.space_group_name_H-M   'P 1'
#
loop_
_entity.id
_entity.type
_entity.pdbx_description
1 polymer ?
#
loop_
_entity_poly.entity_id
_entity_poly.type
_entity_poly.pdbx_seq_one_letter_code
_entity_poly.pdbx_strand_id
1 'polypeptide(L)'
;MLEYYSKQPHVQARIKANALYKQIRKLIYYLRHCGYQPKTIKMYIPKVVHFGIWLKDNGIAVSSVNRDTISSFLNGHLPNCRCAPPCSRNRIYVRAALNCLLCILPSQNQMPQKTDITPIEKELDELKAHLSDVCGFSNSTIRYQIRYIRKFLLDIFDKQQVKHQDINPHQVMKYVSQKAKQYKLNSLQNLTYSLRCYFRFLQLEGKSFRNLIDAVPTIPSWKLATIPKTMTKEQLARFIASFNRKTPSGQRDYTMALCFLELGLRASEVRDLLLDDIDWKNSTVTIRASKTLRSRILPLPNHLGNALASYLKNGRPKTNSRNIFIRHRAPKDKPVTINIVSGAMCRAYKRASLEKQISGTHIFRHTLATEIHQKGATLKEVADILGHKCIDTTTIYTKVNLTMLAKVALPWPVVQS
;
A
#
# COMPACT_ATOMS: atom_id res chain seq x y z
N MET A 1 -21.67 18.53 24.93
CA MET A 1 -20.91 17.85 23.86
C MET A 1 -21.50 16.50 23.47
N LEU A 2 -21.85 15.63 24.43
CA LEU A 2 -22.51 14.32 24.15
C LEU A 2 -23.94 14.50 23.64
N GLU A 3 -24.66 15.50 24.09
CA GLU A 3 -26.02 15.89 23.66
C GLU A 3 -26.12 16.14 22.15
N TYR A 4 -25.06 16.64 21.54
CA TYR A 4 -25.00 16.83 20.09
C TYR A 4 -25.01 15.51 19.32
N TYR A 5 -24.46 14.42 19.91
CA TYR A 5 -24.34 13.11 19.24
C TYR A 5 -25.45 12.15 19.61
N SER A 6 -26.13 12.35 20.74
CA SER A 6 -27.30 11.59 21.15
C SER A 6 -28.27 12.50 21.91
N LYS A 7 -29.49 12.62 21.39
CA LYS A 7 -30.60 13.37 22.04
C LYS A 7 -31.37 12.49 23.04
N GLN A 8 -31.14 11.17 23.05
CA GLN A 8 -31.89 10.23 23.87
C GLN A 8 -31.25 10.09 25.26
N PRO A 9 -31.99 10.40 26.38
CA PRO A 9 -31.44 10.41 27.74
C PRO A 9 -30.87 9.04 28.17
N HIS A 10 -31.52 7.96 27.81
CA HIS A 10 -31.06 6.60 28.13
C HIS A 10 -29.73 6.22 27.45
N VAL A 11 -29.50 6.71 26.20
CA VAL A 11 -28.21 6.53 25.49
C VAL A 11 -27.11 7.34 26.15
N GLN A 12 -27.41 8.56 26.59
CA GLN A 12 -26.45 9.38 27.31
C GLN A 12 -26.07 8.78 28.67
N ALA A 13 -27.05 8.25 29.43
CA ALA A 13 -26.82 7.57 30.70
C ALA A 13 -25.91 6.35 30.50
N ARG A 14 -26.17 5.55 29.47
CA ARG A 14 -25.32 4.38 29.12
C ARG A 14 -23.91 4.76 28.71
N ILE A 15 -23.72 5.87 28.00
CA ILE A 15 -22.40 6.38 27.66
C ILE A 15 -21.67 6.86 28.92
N LYS A 16 -22.36 7.56 29.81
CA LYS A 16 -21.80 8.06 31.09
C LYS A 16 -21.36 6.92 32.02
N ALA A 17 -22.13 5.83 32.08
CA ALA A 17 -21.83 4.65 32.88
C ALA A 17 -20.75 3.73 32.28
N ASN A 18 -20.25 4.03 31.08
CA ASN A 18 -19.30 3.18 30.38
C ASN A 18 -17.86 3.33 30.92
N ALA A 19 -17.13 2.23 31.04
CA ALA A 19 -15.73 2.22 31.47
C ALA A 19 -14.83 3.16 30.64
N LEU A 20 -15.18 3.37 29.37
CA LEU A 20 -14.44 4.25 28.44
C LEU A 20 -15.01 5.68 28.38
N TYR A 21 -15.83 6.12 29.33
CA TYR A 21 -16.48 7.45 29.27
C TYR A 21 -15.49 8.61 29.06
N LYS A 22 -14.41 8.64 29.85
CA LYS A 22 -13.36 9.66 29.73
C LYS A 22 -12.69 9.61 28.36
N GLN A 23 -12.43 8.42 27.85
CA GLN A 23 -11.81 8.19 26.53
C GLN A 23 -12.75 8.54 25.38
N ILE A 24 -14.06 8.27 25.51
CA ILE A 24 -15.06 8.66 24.51
C ILE A 24 -15.11 10.19 24.36
N ARG A 25 -15.03 10.94 25.46
CA ARG A 25 -14.96 12.41 25.40
C ARG A 25 -13.71 12.90 24.68
N LYS A 26 -12.54 12.34 25.01
CA LYS A 26 -11.27 12.63 24.32
C LYS A 26 -11.33 12.24 22.85
N LEU A 27 -11.94 11.09 22.53
CA LEU A 27 -12.11 10.62 21.15
C LEU A 27 -12.98 11.56 20.32
N ILE A 28 -14.08 12.05 20.86
CA ILE A 28 -14.95 13.03 20.18
C ILE A 28 -14.16 14.30 19.86
N TYR A 29 -13.38 14.81 20.81
CA TYR A 29 -12.54 15.98 20.61
C TYR A 29 -11.49 15.73 19.52
N TYR A 30 -10.76 14.62 19.61
CA TYR A 30 -9.77 14.19 18.62
C TYR A 30 -10.36 14.04 17.22
N LEU A 31 -11.50 13.37 17.08
CA LEU A 31 -12.14 13.16 15.77
C LEU A 31 -12.61 14.48 15.16
N ARG A 32 -13.11 15.43 15.97
CA ARG A 32 -13.45 16.77 15.50
C ARG A 32 -12.23 17.53 15.00
N HIS A 33 -11.16 17.51 15.77
CA HIS A 33 -9.90 18.16 15.39
C HIS A 33 -9.31 17.57 14.10
N CYS A 34 -9.41 16.25 13.92
CA CYS A 34 -9.03 15.56 12.68
C CYS A 34 -10.00 15.81 11.51
N GLY A 35 -11.06 16.58 11.67
CA GLY A 35 -12.01 16.95 10.62
C GLY A 35 -13.00 15.84 10.23
N TYR A 36 -13.30 14.89 11.15
CA TYR A 36 -14.34 13.90 10.92
C TYR A 36 -15.73 14.52 10.92
N GLN A 37 -16.58 14.08 9.99
CA GLN A 37 -17.96 14.55 9.90
C GLN A 37 -18.76 14.11 11.14
N PRO A 38 -19.70 14.96 11.64
CA PRO A 38 -20.53 14.63 12.80
C PRO A 38 -21.25 13.29 12.68
N LYS A 39 -21.73 12.94 11.48
CA LYS A 39 -22.37 11.65 11.18
C LYS A 39 -21.43 10.47 11.44
N THR A 40 -20.15 10.60 11.09
CA THR A 40 -19.14 9.55 11.32
C THR A 40 -18.83 9.39 12.80
N ILE A 41 -18.70 10.51 13.52
CA ILE A 41 -18.49 10.51 14.98
C ILE A 41 -19.68 9.84 15.68
N LYS A 42 -20.91 10.21 15.32
CA LYS A 42 -22.14 9.59 15.83
C LYS A 42 -22.17 8.07 15.57
N MET A 43 -21.65 7.64 14.42
CA MET A 43 -21.56 6.24 14.07
C MET A 43 -20.47 5.48 14.87
N TYR A 44 -19.38 6.14 15.29
CA TYR A 44 -18.27 5.52 16.01
C TYR A 44 -18.54 5.33 17.50
N ILE A 45 -19.24 6.28 18.14
CA ILE A 45 -19.51 6.27 19.59
C ILE A 45 -20.14 4.94 20.05
N PRO A 46 -21.23 4.42 19.46
CA PRO A 46 -21.84 3.17 19.90
C PRO A 46 -20.90 1.97 19.82
N LYS A 47 -19.96 1.97 18.88
CA LYS A 47 -18.98 0.90 18.71
C LYS A 47 -17.94 0.90 19.81
N VAL A 48 -17.50 2.08 20.23
CA VAL A 48 -16.58 2.25 21.36
C VAL A 48 -17.28 1.95 22.67
N VAL A 49 -18.56 2.34 22.82
CA VAL A 49 -19.37 1.99 23.99
C VAL A 49 -19.53 0.49 24.12
N HIS A 50 -19.81 -0.22 23.02
CA HIS A 50 -19.90 -1.68 23.01
C HIS A 50 -18.59 -2.34 23.45
N PHE A 51 -17.47 -1.85 22.92
CA PHE A 51 -16.15 -2.33 23.34
C PHE A 51 -15.89 -2.08 24.83
N GLY A 52 -16.29 -0.93 25.37
CA GLY A 52 -16.14 -0.61 26.79
C GLY A 52 -17.01 -1.47 27.72
N ILE A 53 -18.20 -1.92 27.26
CA ILE A 53 -19.03 -2.90 27.98
C ILE A 53 -18.28 -4.25 28.01
N TRP A 54 -17.81 -4.73 26.87
CA TRP A 54 -17.06 -5.98 26.78
C TRP A 54 -15.79 -5.96 27.63
N LEU A 55 -15.06 -4.84 27.70
CA LEU A 55 -13.91 -4.71 28.60
C LEU A 55 -14.32 -4.92 30.07
N LYS A 56 -15.41 -4.29 30.50
CA LYS A 56 -15.94 -4.42 31.86
C LYS A 56 -16.34 -5.87 32.16
N ASP A 57 -17.07 -6.50 31.26
CA ASP A 57 -17.58 -7.87 31.41
C ASP A 57 -16.45 -8.93 31.48
N ASN A 58 -15.29 -8.61 30.88
CA ASN A 58 -14.10 -9.48 30.91
C ASN A 58 -13.03 -9.03 31.92
N GLY A 59 -13.32 -8.07 32.80
CA GLY A 59 -12.40 -7.59 33.81
C GLY A 59 -11.12 -6.91 33.26
N ILE A 60 -11.16 -6.41 32.02
CA ILE A 60 -9.99 -5.84 31.35
C ILE A 60 -9.89 -4.35 31.68
N ALA A 61 -8.79 -3.95 32.30
CA ALA A 61 -8.54 -2.54 32.62
C ALA A 61 -8.36 -1.69 31.36
N VAL A 62 -8.85 -0.46 31.38
CA VAL A 62 -8.72 0.48 30.23
C VAL A 62 -7.25 0.80 29.93
N SER A 63 -6.38 0.77 30.93
CA SER A 63 -4.93 0.97 30.79
C SER A 63 -4.23 -0.16 30.02
N SER A 64 -4.79 -1.37 30.01
CA SER A 64 -4.22 -2.52 29.30
C SER A 64 -4.71 -2.68 27.86
N VAL A 65 -5.58 -1.76 27.40
CA VAL A 65 -6.12 -1.83 26.05
C VAL A 65 -5.02 -1.59 24.99
N ASN A 66 -4.80 -2.60 24.18
CA ASN A 66 -3.82 -2.62 23.11
C ASN A 66 -4.42 -3.17 21.80
N ARG A 67 -3.58 -3.43 20.79
CA ARG A 67 -4.02 -3.99 19.51
C ARG A 67 -4.54 -5.43 19.64
N ASP A 68 -3.97 -6.19 20.54
CA ASP A 68 -4.35 -7.60 20.76
C ASP A 68 -5.70 -7.68 21.46
N THR A 69 -5.94 -6.80 22.45
CA THR A 69 -7.25 -6.65 23.09
C THR A 69 -8.34 -6.33 22.06
N ILE A 70 -8.06 -5.41 21.13
CA ILE A 70 -8.98 -5.10 20.02
C ILE A 70 -9.14 -6.31 19.08
N SER A 71 -8.07 -7.04 18.79
CA SER A 71 -8.12 -8.23 17.96
C SER A 71 -8.98 -9.34 18.59
N SER A 72 -8.84 -9.56 19.88
CA SER A 72 -9.66 -10.52 20.66
C SER A 72 -11.14 -10.14 20.63
N PHE A 73 -11.45 -8.86 20.80
CA PHE A 73 -12.83 -8.37 20.66
C PHE A 73 -13.38 -8.59 19.25
N LEU A 74 -12.61 -8.22 18.21
CA LEU A 74 -13.06 -8.31 16.81
C LEU A 74 -13.18 -9.74 16.29
N ASN A 75 -12.39 -10.67 16.78
CA ASN A 75 -12.33 -12.04 16.28
C ASN A 75 -13.08 -13.03 17.20
N GLY A 76 -13.03 -12.82 18.51
CA GLY A 76 -13.68 -13.70 19.50
C GLY A 76 -15.12 -13.27 19.79
N HIS A 77 -15.31 -12.04 20.28
CA HIS A 77 -16.61 -11.57 20.74
C HIS A 77 -17.55 -11.14 19.60
N LEU A 78 -17.08 -10.29 18.68
CA LEU A 78 -17.94 -9.60 17.73
C LEU A 78 -18.71 -10.52 16.78
N PRO A 79 -18.19 -11.68 16.29
CA PRO A 79 -18.92 -12.59 15.42
C PRO A 79 -20.14 -13.21 16.10
N ASN A 80 -20.00 -13.56 17.39
CA ASN A 80 -21.01 -14.28 18.18
C ASN A 80 -21.76 -13.36 19.17
N CYS A 81 -21.62 -12.05 19.03
CA CYS A 81 -22.17 -11.07 19.94
C CYS A 81 -23.70 -11.08 19.97
N ARG A 82 -24.28 -11.22 21.18
CA ARG A 82 -25.72 -11.10 21.49
C ARG A 82 -26.04 -9.92 22.39
N CYS A 83 -25.13 -8.94 22.49
CA CYS A 83 -25.29 -7.79 23.38
C CYS A 83 -26.51 -6.94 23.00
N ALA A 84 -27.23 -6.44 24.02
CA ALA A 84 -28.33 -5.48 23.89
C ALA A 84 -27.86 -4.07 24.25
N PRO A 85 -28.30 -3.02 23.56
CA PRO A 85 -29.05 -3.06 22.31
C PRO A 85 -28.20 -3.55 21.15
N PRO A 86 -28.82 -3.93 20.02
CA PRO A 86 -28.10 -4.51 18.89
C PRO A 86 -26.98 -3.59 18.42
N CYS A 87 -25.76 -4.09 18.50
CA CYS A 87 -24.58 -3.36 18.06
C CYS A 87 -24.23 -3.77 16.62
N SER A 88 -23.76 -2.81 15.83
CA SER A 88 -23.30 -3.11 14.48
C SER A 88 -22.19 -4.16 14.50
N ARG A 89 -22.43 -5.31 13.88
CA ARG A 89 -21.44 -6.39 13.70
C ARG A 89 -20.48 -6.13 12.53
N ASN A 90 -20.63 -5.02 11.82
CA ASN A 90 -19.75 -4.68 10.72
C ASN A 90 -18.31 -4.43 11.22
N ARG A 91 -17.49 -5.45 11.10
CA ARG A 91 -16.10 -5.50 11.56
C ARG A 91 -15.24 -4.34 11.04
N ILE A 92 -15.51 -3.86 9.82
CA ILE A 92 -14.72 -2.77 9.20
C ILE A 92 -14.93 -1.47 9.98
N TYR A 93 -16.18 -1.11 10.26
CA TYR A 93 -16.50 0.12 10.98
C TYR A 93 -16.13 0.03 12.47
N VAL A 94 -16.29 -1.14 13.08
CA VAL A 94 -15.86 -1.35 14.48
C VAL A 94 -14.35 -1.19 14.59
N ARG A 95 -13.58 -1.86 13.73
CA ARG A 95 -12.12 -1.73 13.69
C ARG A 95 -11.68 -0.27 13.45
N ALA A 96 -12.34 0.45 12.55
CA ALA A 96 -12.02 1.85 12.30
C ALA A 96 -12.22 2.73 13.54
N ALA A 97 -13.33 2.55 14.26
CA ALA A 97 -13.61 3.28 15.50
C ALA A 97 -12.60 2.96 16.61
N LEU A 98 -12.26 1.67 16.80
CA LEU A 98 -11.31 1.24 17.83
C LEU A 98 -9.85 1.63 17.49
N ASN A 99 -9.47 1.67 16.22
CA ASN A 99 -8.18 2.22 15.82
C ASN A 99 -8.06 3.72 16.13
N CYS A 100 -9.14 4.48 15.99
CA CYS A 100 -9.16 5.88 16.41
C CYS A 100 -9.07 6.02 17.95
N LEU A 101 -9.68 5.08 18.70
CA LEU A 101 -9.55 5.02 20.15
C LEU A 101 -8.09 4.79 20.57
N LEU A 102 -7.37 3.88 19.94
CA LEU A 102 -5.94 3.65 20.21
C LEU A 102 -5.08 4.89 20.04
N CYS A 103 -5.43 5.79 19.10
CA CYS A 103 -4.66 7.02 18.88
C CYS A 103 -4.72 8.01 20.06
N ILE A 104 -5.68 7.86 20.97
CA ILE A 104 -5.89 8.77 22.11
C ILE A 104 -5.61 8.11 23.47
N LEU A 105 -5.43 6.81 23.50
CA LEU A 105 -4.98 6.12 24.70
C LEU A 105 -3.50 6.47 24.94
N PRO A 106 -3.08 6.68 26.22
CA PRO A 106 -1.67 6.89 26.51
C PRO A 106 -0.87 5.75 25.93
N SER A 107 0.12 6.09 25.11
CA SER A 107 1.17 5.15 24.76
C SER A 107 1.96 4.89 26.03
N GLN A 108 1.51 3.97 26.86
CA GLN A 108 2.48 3.31 27.70
C GLN A 108 3.47 2.65 26.74
N ASN A 109 4.77 2.85 26.97
CA ASN A 109 5.83 2.04 26.41
C ASN A 109 5.47 0.57 26.68
N GLN A 110 4.61 0.06 25.86
CA GLN A 110 4.27 -1.34 25.85
C GLN A 110 5.42 -2.03 25.13
N MET A 111 6.43 -2.39 25.92
CA MET A 111 6.98 -3.71 25.69
C MET A 111 5.76 -4.60 25.42
N PRO A 112 5.71 -5.32 24.30
CA PRO A 112 4.65 -6.28 24.10
C PRO A 112 4.65 -7.18 25.33
N GLN A 113 3.60 -7.08 26.17
CA GLN A 113 3.35 -8.17 27.10
C GLN A 113 3.24 -9.39 26.18
N LYS A 114 4.11 -10.37 26.45
CA LYS A 114 4.10 -11.68 25.81
C LYS A 114 2.68 -12.24 25.93
N THR A 115 1.79 -11.90 24.99
CA THR A 115 0.78 -12.86 24.56
C THR A 115 1.60 -14.06 24.12
N ASP A 116 1.18 -15.27 24.44
CA ASP A 116 1.84 -16.50 24.01
C ASP A 116 2.15 -16.38 22.52
N ILE A 117 3.40 -15.97 22.24
CA ILE A 117 3.88 -15.80 20.86
C ILE A 117 3.90 -17.21 20.34
N THR A 118 3.03 -17.51 19.38
CA THR A 118 3.05 -18.86 18.81
C THR A 118 4.47 -19.16 18.31
N PRO A 119 4.91 -20.40 18.37
CA PRO A 119 6.26 -20.77 17.89
C PRO A 119 6.56 -20.23 16.49
N ILE A 120 5.56 -20.21 15.61
CA ILE A 120 5.67 -19.63 14.28
C ILE A 120 5.93 -18.10 14.31
N GLU A 121 5.26 -17.36 15.19
CA GLU A 121 5.49 -15.90 15.27
C GLU A 121 6.88 -15.58 15.83
N LYS A 122 7.39 -16.38 16.77
CA LYS A 122 8.76 -16.25 17.30
C LYS A 122 9.77 -16.45 16.16
N GLU A 123 9.64 -17.51 15.40
CA GLU A 123 10.48 -17.80 14.23
C GLU A 123 10.44 -16.66 13.21
N LEU A 124 9.25 -16.13 12.92
CA LEU A 124 9.08 -15.03 12.00
C LEU A 124 9.69 -13.72 12.51
N ASP A 125 9.73 -13.48 13.82
CA ASP A 125 10.36 -12.30 14.41
C ASP A 125 11.89 -12.38 14.34
N GLU A 126 12.47 -13.57 14.58
CA GLU A 126 13.90 -13.83 14.38
C GLU A 126 14.29 -13.60 12.90
N LEU A 127 13.52 -14.17 11.98
CA LEU A 127 13.73 -13.96 10.55
C LEU A 127 13.60 -12.47 10.15
N LYS A 128 12.65 -11.72 10.71
CA LYS A 128 12.52 -10.27 10.44
C LYS A 128 13.78 -9.51 10.85
N ALA A 129 14.32 -9.81 12.04
CA ALA A 129 15.55 -9.21 12.53
C ALA A 129 16.71 -9.50 11.56
N HIS A 130 16.90 -10.77 11.17
CA HIS A 130 17.91 -11.16 10.19
C HIS A 130 17.76 -10.43 8.84
N LEU A 131 16.55 -10.36 8.29
CA LEU A 131 16.28 -9.69 7.02
C LEU A 131 16.50 -8.17 7.08
N SER A 132 16.27 -7.55 8.25
CA SER A 132 16.50 -6.12 8.48
C SER A 132 17.99 -5.84 8.68
N ASP A 133 18.62 -6.51 9.62
CA ASP A 133 19.90 -6.14 10.19
C ASP A 133 21.06 -6.73 9.38
N VAL A 134 20.93 -7.95 8.89
CA VAL A 134 21.97 -8.62 8.10
C VAL A 134 21.78 -8.38 6.60
N CYS A 135 20.55 -8.55 6.09
CA CYS A 135 20.28 -8.41 4.66
C CYS A 135 19.98 -6.98 4.21
N GLY A 136 19.71 -6.04 5.13
CA GLY A 136 19.41 -4.65 4.81
C GLY A 136 18.12 -4.44 4.00
N PHE A 137 17.17 -5.37 4.06
CA PHE A 137 15.95 -5.28 3.26
C PHE A 137 15.02 -4.18 3.76
N SER A 138 14.28 -3.58 2.84
CA SER A 138 13.26 -2.59 3.21
C SER A 138 12.09 -3.24 3.96
N ASN A 139 11.43 -2.48 4.85
CA ASN A 139 10.26 -2.94 5.59
C ASN A 139 9.12 -3.49 4.69
N SER A 140 9.00 -2.97 3.46
CA SER A 140 8.02 -3.48 2.50
C SER A 140 8.41 -4.86 1.97
N THR A 141 9.68 -5.09 1.67
CA THR A 141 10.21 -6.38 1.22
C THR A 141 10.08 -7.41 2.32
N ILE A 142 10.52 -7.08 3.55
CA ILE A 142 10.40 -7.96 4.73
C ILE A 142 8.95 -8.38 4.94
N ARG A 143 8.01 -7.42 4.96
CA ARG A 143 6.58 -7.72 5.12
C ARG A 143 6.06 -8.68 4.07
N TYR A 144 6.55 -8.55 2.84
CA TYR A 144 6.16 -9.41 1.73
C TYR A 144 6.68 -10.82 1.91
N GLN A 145 7.97 -10.99 2.25
CA GLN A 145 8.59 -12.29 2.50
C GLN A 145 7.96 -13.00 3.69
N ILE A 146 7.84 -12.33 4.82
CA ILE A 146 7.20 -12.86 6.04
C ILE A 146 5.78 -13.38 5.75
N ARG A 147 5.02 -12.71 4.88
CA ARG A 147 3.68 -13.18 4.50
C ARG A 147 3.71 -14.55 3.78
N TYR A 148 4.68 -14.77 2.91
CA TYR A 148 4.81 -16.06 2.22
C TYR A 148 5.29 -17.16 3.16
N ILE A 149 6.30 -16.85 3.98
CA ILE A 149 6.88 -17.82 4.92
C ILE A 149 5.87 -18.20 6.01
N ARG A 150 5.12 -17.23 6.55
CA ARG A 150 4.02 -17.54 7.48
C ARG A 150 3.01 -18.53 6.90
N LYS A 151 2.61 -18.35 5.65
CA LYS A 151 1.69 -19.28 5.00
C LYS A 151 2.30 -20.68 4.84
N PHE A 152 3.57 -20.75 4.48
CA PHE A 152 4.30 -21.99 4.37
C PHE A 152 4.37 -22.72 5.72
N LEU A 153 4.77 -22.03 6.79
CA LEU A 153 4.87 -22.63 8.13
C LEU A 153 3.51 -23.07 8.67
N LEU A 154 2.44 -22.31 8.42
CA LEU A 154 1.08 -22.70 8.81
C LEU A 154 0.58 -23.92 8.01
N ASP A 155 0.91 -24.03 6.74
CA ASP A 155 0.52 -25.18 5.91
C ASP A 155 1.31 -26.47 6.30
N ILE A 156 2.54 -26.34 6.85
CA ILE A 156 3.37 -27.49 7.28
C ILE A 156 3.07 -27.89 8.74
N PHE A 157 2.96 -26.92 9.65
CA PHE A 157 2.93 -27.16 11.11
C PHE A 157 1.61 -26.87 11.79
N ASP A 158 0.59 -26.36 11.10
CA ASP A 158 -0.79 -26.05 11.59
C ASP A 158 -0.80 -25.38 12.96
N LYS A 159 -0.11 -24.52 13.41
CA LYS A 159 0.01 -23.92 14.75
C LYS A 159 0.81 -24.75 15.80
N GLN A 160 1.36 -25.89 15.43
CA GLN A 160 2.25 -26.67 16.27
C GLN A 160 3.64 -26.03 16.39
N GLN A 161 4.49 -26.61 17.21
CA GLN A 161 5.87 -26.20 17.34
C GLN A 161 6.61 -26.38 15.99
N VAL A 162 7.37 -25.37 15.58
CA VAL A 162 8.19 -25.45 14.36
C VAL A 162 9.36 -26.37 14.60
N LYS A 163 9.33 -27.55 14.01
CA LYS A 163 10.42 -28.53 14.02
C LYS A 163 11.10 -28.53 12.67
N HIS A 164 12.21 -27.80 12.57
CA HIS A 164 12.93 -27.61 11.30
C HIS A 164 13.40 -28.93 10.68
N GLN A 165 13.68 -29.94 11.52
CA GLN A 165 14.08 -31.27 11.12
C GLN A 165 12.99 -32.02 10.33
N ASP A 166 11.73 -31.68 10.56
CA ASP A 166 10.58 -32.30 9.90
C ASP A 166 10.35 -31.74 8.49
N ILE A 167 10.96 -30.60 8.14
CA ILE A 167 10.88 -30.05 6.78
C ILE A 167 11.75 -30.90 5.86
N ASN A 168 11.12 -31.58 4.92
CA ASN A 168 11.84 -32.37 3.91
C ASN A 168 11.69 -31.78 2.51
N PRO A 169 12.63 -32.09 1.59
CA PRO A 169 12.62 -31.59 0.22
C PRO A 169 11.31 -31.86 -0.55
N HIS A 170 10.73 -33.04 -0.35
CA HIS A 170 9.49 -33.42 -1.03
C HIS A 170 8.30 -32.55 -0.60
N GLN A 171 8.20 -32.21 0.70
CA GLN A 171 7.16 -31.29 1.19
C GLN A 171 7.31 -29.89 0.59
N VAL A 172 8.54 -29.37 0.46
CA VAL A 172 8.82 -28.08 -0.18
C VAL A 172 8.37 -28.08 -1.65
N MET A 173 8.75 -29.11 -2.41
CA MET A 173 8.34 -29.26 -3.81
C MET A 173 6.82 -29.38 -3.95
N LYS A 174 6.19 -30.22 -3.14
CA LYS A 174 4.73 -30.40 -3.12
C LYS A 174 4.00 -29.09 -2.82
N TYR A 175 4.45 -28.33 -1.83
CA TYR A 175 3.89 -27.03 -1.48
C TYR A 175 3.98 -26.05 -2.66
N VAL A 176 5.16 -25.89 -3.27
CA VAL A 176 5.35 -24.98 -4.40
C VAL A 176 4.48 -25.40 -5.59
N SER A 177 4.40 -26.70 -5.90
CA SER A 177 3.56 -27.25 -6.98
C SER A 177 2.06 -26.97 -6.74
N GLN A 178 1.59 -27.11 -5.51
CA GLN A 178 0.21 -26.76 -5.15
C GLN A 178 -0.08 -25.26 -5.33
N LYS A 179 0.86 -24.39 -4.89
CA LYS A 179 0.70 -22.93 -5.04
C LYS A 179 0.86 -22.49 -6.51
N ALA A 180 1.58 -23.22 -7.35
CA ALA A 180 1.70 -22.94 -8.79
C ALA A 180 0.33 -22.94 -9.50
N LYS A 181 -0.59 -23.82 -9.07
CA LYS A 181 -1.96 -23.86 -9.60
C LYS A 181 -2.81 -22.62 -9.24
N GLN A 182 -2.43 -21.89 -8.21
CA GLN A 182 -3.22 -20.77 -7.65
C GLN A 182 -2.60 -19.40 -7.89
N TYR A 183 -1.27 -19.33 -8.02
CA TYR A 183 -0.53 -18.09 -8.08
C TYR A 183 -0.17 -17.70 -9.51
N LYS A 184 -0.22 -16.41 -9.80
CA LYS A 184 0.38 -15.85 -11.01
C LYS A 184 1.91 -16.02 -10.95
N LEU A 185 2.55 -16.09 -12.11
CA LEU A 185 4.00 -16.31 -12.25
C LEU A 185 4.85 -15.44 -11.31
N ASN A 186 4.64 -14.12 -11.30
CA ASN A 186 5.39 -13.21 -10.43
C ASN A 186 5.17 -13.50 -8.93
N SER A 187 3.97 -13.92 -8.53
CA SER A 187 3.69 -14.29 -7.13
C SER A 187 4.38 -15.58 -6.75
N LEU A 188 4.46 -16.54 -7.69
CA LEU A 188 5.16 -17.80 -7.49
C LEU A 188 6.69 -17.59 -7.39
N GLN A 189 7.25 -16.72 -8.23
CA GLN A 189 8.66 -16.31 -8.14
C GLN A 189 8.99 -15.64 -6.80
N ASN A 190 8.10 -14.77 -6.31
CA ASN A 190 8.27 -14.16 -4.99
C ASN A 190 8.18 -15.19 -3.86
N LEU A 191 7.30 -16.18 -3.98
CA LEU A 191 7.21 -17.28 -3.02
C LEU A 191 8.52 -18.08 -2.99
N THR A 192 9.00 -18.54 -4.14
CA THR A 192 10.22 -19.35 -4.22
C THR A 192 11.46 -18.58 -3.76
N TYR A 193 11.54 -17.28 -4.08
CA TYR A 193 12.58 -16.41 -3.54
C TYR A 193 12.51 -16.30 -2.01
N SER A 194 11.31 -16.10 -1.45
CA SER A 194 11.13 -16.01 0.01
C SER A 194 11.50 -17.31 0.72
N LEU A 195 11.15 -18.47 0.15
CA LEU A 195 11.54 -19.77 0.71
C LEU A 195 13.07 -19.98 0.70
N ARG A 196 13.75 -19.60 -0.40
CA ARG A 196 15.22 -19.65 -0.44
C ARG A 196 15.87 -18.75 0.60
N CYS A 197 15.34 -17.52 0.80
CA CYS A 197 15.84 -16.65 1.85
C CYS A 197 15.64 -17.25 3.24
N TYR A 198 14.50 -17.89 3.48
CA TYR A 198 14.21 -18.56 4.76
C TYR A 198 15.12 -19.75 5.00
N PHE A 199 15.32 -20.62 4.02
CA PHE A 199 16.19 -21.79 4.17
C PHE A 199 17.67 -21.41 4.34
N ARG A 200 18.13 -20.32 3.71
CA ARG A 200 19.46 -19.76 3.98
C ARG A 200 19.58 -19.27 5.43
N PHE A 201 18.57 -18.58 5.93
CA PHE A 201 18.51 -18.18 7.33
C PHE A 201 18.60 -19.37 8.26
N LEU A 202 17.85 -20.46 8.02
CA LEU A 202 17.91 -21.67 8.84
C LEU A 202 19.30 -22.33 8.82
N GLN A 203 19.97 -22.33 7.66
CA GLN A 203 21.35 -22.83 7.55
C GLN A 203 22.34 -21.99 8.35
N LEU A 204 22.25 -20.66 8.24
CA LEU A 204 23.14 -19.74 8.95
C LEU A 204 22.95 -19.83 10.48
N GLU A 205 21.74 -20.03 10.95
CA GLU A 205 21.41 -20.21 12.36
C GLU A 205 21.69 -21.65 12.89
N GLY A 206 22.21 -22.55 12.03
CA GLY A 206 22.44 -23.94 12.42
C GLY A 206 21.16 -24.75 12.72
N LYS A 207 19.99 -24.21 12.34
CA LYS A 207 18.67 -24.83 12.60
C LYS A 207 18.31 -25.93 11.61
N SER A 208 18.97 -26.00 10.46
CA SER A 208 18.78 -27.04 9.45
C SER A 208 20.08 -27.43 8.80
N PHE A 209 20.37 -28.72 8.79
CA PHE A 209 21.53 -29.31 8.12
C PHE A 209 21.19 -29.85 6.71
N ARG A 210 19.91 -29.86 6.34
CA ARG A 210 19.45 -30.33 5.03
C ARG A 210 19.55 -29.21 4.01
N ASN A 211 19.97 -29.53 2.81
CA ASN A 211 19.95 -28.57 1.71
C ASN A 211 18.54 -28.41 1.14
N LEU A 212 17.70 -27.62 1.84
CA LEU A 212 16.33 -27.32 1.42
C LEU A 212 16.28 -26.27 0.30
N ILE A 213 17.37 -25.54 0.08
CA ILE A 213 17.45 -24.47 -0.93
C ILE A 213 17.28 -25.06 -2.33
N ASP A 214 17.95 -26.18 -2.61
CA ASP A 214 17.91 -26.85 -3.91
C ASP A 214 16.56 -27.52 -4.19
N ALA A 215 15.82 -27.87 -3.13
CA ALA A 215 14.45 -28.38 -3.25
C ALA A 215 13.44 -27.31 -3.71
N VAL A 216 13.80 -26.03 -3.66
CA VAL A 216 12.92 -24.97 -4.15
C VAL A 216 13.06 -24.84 -5.66
N PRO A 217 12.03 -25.17 -6.46
CA PRO A 217 12.12 -25.14 -7.91
C PRO A 217 12.39 -23.73 -8.44
N THR A 218 13.21 -23.64 -9.47
CA THR A 218 13.44 -22.38 -10.19
C THR A 218 12.28 -22.12 -11.15
N ILE A 219 11.67 -20.97 -10.99
CA ILE A 219 10.56 -20.54 -11.84
C ILE A 219 11.13 -19.67 -12.97
N PRO A 220 11.07 -20.11 -14.24
CA PRO A 220 11.61 -19.35 -15.35
C PRO A 220 11.00 -17.95 -15.43
N SER A 221 11.83 -16.95 -15.67
CA SER A 221 11.43 -15.58 -15.86
C SER A 221 12.04 -15.02 -17.14
N TRP A 222 11.20 -14.85 -18.13
CA TRP A 222 11.59 -14.20 -19.38
C TRP A 222 11.34 -12.69 -19.24
N LYS A 223 12.34 -11.96 -18.73
CA LYS A 223 12.22 -10.50 -18.47
C LYS A 223 11.70 -9.70 -19.67
N LEU A 224 11.97 -10.18 -20.87
CA LEU A 224 11.63 -9.49 -22.11
C LEU A 224 10.47 -10.17 -22.88
N ALA A 225 9.75 -11.14 -22.32
CA ALA A 225 8.67 -11.84 -23.03
C ALA A 225 7.45 -10.97 -23.32
N THR A 226 7.19 -9.94 -22.50
CA THR A 226 6.00 -9.12 -22.64
C THR A 226 6.34 -7.73 -23.17
N ILE A 227 5.50 -7.25 -24.11
CA ILE A 227 5.53 -5.85 -24.56
C ILE A 227 4.88 -4.98 -23.47
N PRO A 228 5.50 -3.84 -23.09
CA PRO A 228 4.89 -2.92 -22.15
C PRO A 228 3.54 -2.43 -22.66
N LYS A 229 2.52 -2.53 -21.80
CA LYS A 229 1.21 -1.94 -22.12
C LYS A 229 1.32 -0.43 -22.04
N THR A 230 0.84 0.26 -23.07
CA THR A 230 0.75 1.71 -23.14
C THR A 230 -0.69 2.14 -23.34
N MET A 231 -1.00 3.39 -23.08
CA MET A 231 -2.31 3.99 -23.38
C MET A 231 -2.29 4.64 -24.75
N THR A 232 -3.38 4.48 -25.52
CA THR A 232 -3.57 5.24 -26.76
C THR A 232 -3.92 6.69 -26.46
N LYS A 233 -3.83 7.55 -27.47
CA LYS A 233 -4.21 8.98 -27.35
C LYS A 233 -5.68 9.14 -26.93
N GLU A 234 -6.57 8.33 -27.48
CA GLU A 234 -8.01 8.33 -27.16
C GLU A 234 -8.26 7.88 -25.70
N GLN A 235 -7.53 6.85 -25.24
CA GLN A 235 -7.61 6.40 -23.87
C GLN A 235 -7.10 7.46 -22.88
N LEU A 236 -6.02 8.16 -23.23
CA LEU A 236 -5.48 9.28 -22.43
C LEU A 236 -6.48 10.44 -22.38
N ALA A 237 -7.08 10.83 -23.50
CA ALA A 237 -8.08 11.89 -23.55
C ALA A 237 -9.29 11.55 -22.67
N ARG A 238 -9.84 10.34 -22.79
CA ARG A 238 -10.96 9.85 -21.94
C ARG A 238 -10.58 9.81 -20.47
N PHE A 239 -9.38 9.35 -20.14
CA PHE A 239 -8.88 9.31 -18.78
C PHE A 239 -8.80 10.71 -18.16
N ILE A 240 -8.18 11.67 -18.85
CA ILE A 240 -8.04 13.06 -18.41
C ILE A 240 -9.41 13.74 -18.25
N ALA A 241 -10.33 13.54 -19.19
CA ALA A 241 -11.69 14.08 -19.13
C ALA A 241 -12.52 13.52 -17.95
N SER A 242 -12.14 12.37 -17.41
CA SER A 242 -12.87 11.70 -16.30
C SER A 242 -12.75 12.41 -14.95
N PHE A 243 -11.87 13.40 -14.80
CA PHE A 243 -11.65 14.09 -13.53
C PHE A 243 -12.59 15.28 -13.35
N ASN A 244 -13.34 15.29 -12.24
CA ASN A 244 -14.17 16.45 -11.88
C ASN A 244 -13.30 17.53 -11.20
N ARG A 245 -12.77 18.45 -11.98
CA ARG A 245 -11.91 19.56 -11.50
C ARG A 245 -12.65 20.64 -10.71
N LYS A 246 -13.98 20.62 -10.65
CA LYS A 246 -14.77 21.54 -9.83
C LYS A 246 -14.68 21.21 -8.32
N THR A 247 -14.27 20.01 -7.95
CA THR A 247 -14.14 19.62 -6.54
C THR A 247 -12.67 19.64 -6.10
N PRO A 248 -12.37 20.05 -4.85
CA PRO A 248 -11.00 20.05 -4.32
C PRO A 248 -10.29 18.69 -4.42
N SER A 249 -11.00 17.60 -4.15
CA SER A 249 -10.44 16.24 -4.30
C SER A 249 -10.21 15.87 -5.76
N GLY A 250 -11.05 16.34 -6.67
CA GLY A 250 -10.89 16.10 -8.10
C GLY A 250 -9.72 16.88 -8.69
N GLN A 251 -9.49 18.13 -8.25
CA GLN A 251 -8.30 18.91 -8.59
C GLN A 251 -7.03 18.18 -8.14
N ARG A 252 -7.00 17.69 -6.90
CA ARG A 252 -5.89 16.88 -6.41
C ARG A 252 -5.64 15.65 -7.28
N ASP A 253 -6.70 14.86 -7.51
CA ASP A 253 -6.61 13.59 -8.23
C ASP A 253 -6.17 13.82 -9.69
N TYR A 254 -6.64 14.90 -10.33
CA TYR A 254 -6.21 15.35 -11.64
C TYR A 254 -4.72 15.76 -11.67
N THR A 255 -4.28 16.57 -10.71
CA THR A 255 -2.87 17.00 -10.62
C THR A 255 -1.94 15.81 -10.39
N MET A 256 -2.36 14.83 -9.54
CA MET A 256 -1.60 13.57 -9.39
C MET A 256 -1.53 12.79 -10.72
N ALA A 257 -2.60 12.77 -11.52
CA ALA A 257 -2.60 12.12 -12.83
C ALA A 257 -1.60 12.77 -13.80
N LEU A 258 -1.52 14.10 -13.81
CA LEU A 258 -0.52 14.82 -14.62
C LEU A 258 0.91 14.53 -14.19
N CYS A 259 1.18 14.40 -12.86
CA CYS A 259 2.51 13.98 -12.38
C CYS A 259 2.91 12.61 -12.95
N PHE A 260 1.96 11.70 -13.11
CA PHE A 260 2.23 10.41 -13.75
C PHE A 260 2.45 10.54 -15.26
N LEU A 261 1.63 11.32 -15.94
CA LEU A 261 1.62 11.41 -17.39
C LEU A 261 2.78 12.23 -17.94
N GLU A 262 3.09 13.37 -17.33
CA GLU A 262 4.07 14.31 -17.83
C GLU A 262 5.47 14.10 -17.28
N LEU A 263 5.58 13.59 -16.02
CA LEU A 263 6.87 13.34 -15.38
C LEU A 263 7.20 11.85 -15.21
N GLY A 264 6.27 10.96 -15.53
CA GLY A 264 6.46 9.51 -15.36
C GLY A 264 6.75 9.08 -13.93
N LEU A 265 6.26 9.79 -12.91
CA LEU A 265 6.56 9.52 -11.51
C LEU A 265 5.99 8.18 -11.05
N ARG A 266 6.63 7.59 -10.02
CA ARG A 266 6.07 6.44 -9.29
C ARG A 266 5.03 6.90 -8.26
N ALA A 267 4.11 6.03 -7.88
CA ALA A 267 3.08 6.37 -6.88
C ALA A 267 3.68 6.83 -5.53
N SER A 268 4.84 6.30 -5.15
CA SER A 268 5.58 6.76 -3.97
C SER A 268 6.18 8.16 -4.16
N GLU A 269 6.72 8.45 -5.33
CA GLU A 269 7.30 9.77 -5.66
C GLU A 269 6.19 10.84 -5.64
N VAL A 270 5.02 10.56 -6.24
CA VAL A 270 3.86 11.47 -6.18
C VAL A 270 3.38 11.68 -4.73
N ARG A 271 3.32 10.62 -3.91
CA ARG A 271 2.94 10.74 -2.49
C ARG A 271 3.88 11.65 -1.71
N ASP A 272 5.18 11.49 -1.95
CA ASP A 272 6.24 12.10 -1.13
C ASP A 272 6.65 13.50 -1.61
N LEU A 273 6.07 14.01 -2.71
CA LEU A 273 6.35 15.33 -3.24
C LEU A 273 6.05 16.43 -2.21
N LEU A 274 7.01 17.32 -1.99
CA LEU A 274 6.93 18.44 -1.05
C LEU A 274 6.78 19.77 -1.78
N LEU A 275 6.29 20.77 -1.07
CA LEU A 275 6.20 22.15 -1.58
C LEU A 275 7.57 22.69 -2.00
N ASP A 276 8.62 22.34 -1.25
CA ASP A 276 10.00 22.76 -1.50
C ASP A 276 10.67 22.05 -2.68
N ASP A 277 10.02 21.02 -3.24
CA ASP A 277 10.55 20.32 -4.41
C ASP A 277 10.23 21.05 -5.72
N ILE A 278 9.33 22.06 -5.68
CA ILE A 278 8.93 22.82 -6.87
C ILE A 278 9.69 24.15 -6.90
N ASP A 279 10.55 24.32 -7.88
CA ASP A 279 11.15 25.60 -8.20
C ASP A 279 10.33 26.31 -9.28
N TRP A 280 9.48 27.22 -8.82
CA TRP A 280 8.61 28.00 -9.71
C TRP A 280 9.37 28.98 -10.59
N LYS A 281 10.53 29.49 -10.13
CA LYS A 281 11.35 30.46 -10.86
C LYS A 281 12.03 29.81 -12.06
N ASN A 282 12.62 28.64 -11.84
CA ASN A 282 13.33 27.88 -12.87
C ASN A 282 12.45 26.86 -13.60
N SER A 283 11.17 26.79 -13.25
CA SER A 283 10.22 25.80 -13.80
C SER A 283 10.75 24.37 -13.74
N THR A 284 11.21 23.96 -12.57
CA THR A 284 11.73 22.59 -12.33
C THR A 284 11.10 21.94 -11.12
N VAL A 285 11.15 20.62 -11.08
CA VAL A 285 10.72 19.80 -9.96
C VAL A 285 11.83 18.81 -9.57
N THR A 286 12.19 18.82 -8.30
CA THR A 286 13.18 17.90 -7.73
C THR A 286 12.48 16.64 -7.23
N ILE A 287 12.85 15.49 -7.78
CA ILE A 287 12.40 14.20 -7.30
C ILE A 287 13.45 13.62 -6.37
N ARG A 288 13.16 13.62 -5.08
CA ARG A 288 14.10 13.16 -4.04
C ARG A 288 14.37 11.67 -4.16
N ALA A 289 15.58 11.28 -3.80
CA ALA A 289 15.96 9.88 -3.74
C ALA A 289 15.06 9.13 -2.73
N SER A 290 14.39 8.07 -3.16
CA SER A 290 13.95 7.03 -2.25
C SER A 290 15.14 6.10 -1.96
N LYS A 291 15.05 5.21 -0.95
CA LYS A 291 16.17 4.37 -0.42
C LYS A 291 17.15 3.75 -1.44
N THR A 292 16.81 3.73 -2.73
CA THR A 292 17.60 3.05 -3.77
C THR A 292 17.78 3.88 -5.05
N LEU A 293 17.30 5.13 -5.11
CA LEU A 293 17.28 5.94 -6.33
C LEU A 293 18.06 7.24 -6.12
N ARG A 294 18.72 7.70 -7.18
CA ARG A 294 19.33 9.03 -7.21
C ARG A 294 18.24 10.10 -7.28
N SER A 295 18.47 11.25 -6.65
CA SER A 295 17.65 12.43 -6.89
C SER A 295 17.80 12.87 -8.34
N ARG A 296 16.74 13.42 -8.91
CA ARG A 296 16.74 13.98 -10.26
C ARG A 296 15.92 15.24 -10.32
N ILE A 297 16.33 16.16 -11.17
CA ILE A 297 15.59 17.38 -11.46
C ILE A 297 14.96 17.21 -12.83
N LEU A 298 13.65 17.47 -12.92
CA LEU A 298 12.88 17.38 -14.16
C LEU A 298 12.31 18.75 -14.49
N PRO A 299 12.14 19.10 -15.77
CA PRO A 299 11.40 20.28 -16.14
C PRO A 299 9.96 20.18 -15.67
N LEU A 300 9.37 21.27 -15.24
CA LEU A 300 7.96 21.38 -14.86
C LEU A 300 7.15 21.88 -16.05
N PRO A 301 6.40 21.02 -16.76
CA PRO A 301 5.59 21.45 -17.90
C PRO A 301 4.53 22.45 -17.48
N ASN A 302 4.23 23.45 -18.32
CA ASN A 302 3.28 24.51 -18.01
C ASN A 302 1.90 23.99 -17.61
N HIS A 303 1.43 22.93 -18.24
CA HIS A 303 0.15 22.32 -17.93
C HIS A 303 0.11 21.72 -16.51
N LEU A 304 1.16 21.00 -16.11
CA LEU A 304 1.28 20.48 -14.73
C LEU A 304 1.49 21.63 -13.75
N GLY A 305 2.32 22.62 -14.06
CA GLY A 305 2.55 23.79 -13.23
C GLY A 305 1.25 24.55 -12.90
N ASN A 306 0.42 24.80 -13.91
CA ASN A 306 -0.89 25.43 -13.76
C ASN A 306 -1.86 24.57 -12.90
N ALA A 307 -1.86 23.26 -13.09
CA ALA A 307 -2.68 22.35 -12.30
C ALA A 307 -2.23 22.31 -10.82
N LEU A 308 -0.91 22.31 -10.58
CA LEU A 308 -0.34 22.40 -9.24
C LEU A 308 -0.72 23.72 -8.56
N ALA A 309 -0.52 24.85 -9.24
CA ALA A 309 -0.87 26.18 -8.72
C ALA A 309 -2.37 26.27 -8.38
N SER A 310 -3.23 25.79 -9.29
CA SER A 310 -4.69 25.76 -9.07
C SER A 310 -5.05 24.90 -7.85
N TYR A 311 -4.48 23.70 -7.73
CA TYR A 311 -4.75 22.84 -6.59
C TYR A 311 -4.23 23.46 -5.28
N LEU A 312 -3.04 24.03 -5.26
CA LEU A 312 -2.45 24.64 -4.07
C LEU A 312 -3.27 25.85 -3.58
N LYS A 313 -3.77 26.69 -4.51
CA LYS A 313 -4.57 27.88 -4.18
C LYS A 313 -6.00 27.53 -3.77
N ASN A 314 -6.65 26.63 -4.50
CA ASN A 314 -8.11 26.48 -4.42
C ASN A 314 -8.54 25.11 -3.85
N GLY A 315 -7.69 24.06 -3.99
CA GLY A 315 -8.09 22.71 -3.67
C GLY A 315 -7.43 22.12 -2.43
N ARG A 316 -6.22 22.56 -2.09
CA ARG A 316 -5.44 21.97 -1.00
C ARG A 316 -6.02 22.37 0.38
N PRO A 317 -6.31 21.41 1.29
CA PRO A 317 -6.73 21.74 2.65
C PRO A 317 -5.66 22.55 3.38
N LYS A 318 -6.07 23.47 4.25
CA LYS A 318 -5.16 24.20 5.16
C LYS A 318 -4.54 23.19 6.13
N THR A 319 -3.21 23.14 6.18
CA THR A 319 -2.43 22.19 6.99
C THR A 319 -0.99 22.66 7.14
N ASN A 320 -0.34 22.26 8.22
CA ASN A 320 1.10 22.49 8.45
C ASN A 320 1.99 21.49 7.70
N SER A 321 1.42 20.48 7.06
CA SER A 321 2.18 19.50 6.28
C SER A 321 2.83 20.17 5.07
N ARG A 322 4.09 19.86 4.81
CA ARG A 322 4.83 20.33 3.62
C ARG A 322 4.55 19.49 2.38
N ASN A 323 3.85 18.33 2.49
CA ASN A 323 3.49 17.54 1.33
C ASN A 323 2.52 18.30 0.41
N ILE A 324 2.70 18.20 -0.90
CA ILE A 324 1.80 18.81 -1.89
C ILE A 324 0.41 18.18 -1.76
N PHE A 325 0.33 16.85 -1.82
CA PHE A 325 -0.93 16.12 -1.87
C PHE A 325 -1.41 15.69 -0.49
N ILE A 326 -2.52 16.28 -0.06
CA ILE A 326 -3.12 16.08 1.26
C ILE A 326 -4.45 15.32 1.14
N ARG A 327 -4.83 14.62 2.21
CA ARG A 327 -6.13 13.95 2.30
C ARG A 327 -7.27 14.94 2.39
N HIS A 328 -8.31 14.74 1.60
CA HIS A 328 -9.57 15.48 1.68
C HIS A 328 -10.62 14.83 2.58
N ARG A 329 -10.34 13.62 3.06
CA ARG A 329 -11.12 12.91 4.08
C ARG A 329 -10.31 12.80 5.35
N ALA A 330 -10.99 12.79 6.46
CA ALA A 330 -10.37 12.71 7.78
C ALA A 330 -9.44 11.47 7.93
N PRO A 331 -8.30 11.65 8.59
CA PRO A 331 -7.72 12.89 9.08
C PRO A 331 -7.18 13.77 7.93
N LYS A 332 -7.64 15.06 7.87
CA LYS A 332 -7.38 15.94 6.72
C LYS A 332 -5.97 16.53 6.64
N ASP A 333 -5.27 16.57 7.75
CA ASP A 333 -3.93 17.16 7.91
C ASP A 333 -2.79 16.16 7.61
N LYS A 334 -3.13 14.95 7.15
CA LYS A 334 -2.17 13.91 6.79
C LYS A 334 -1.93 13.88 5.28
N PRO A 335 -0.71 13.58 4.82
CA PRO A 335 -0.44 13.36 3.41
C PRO A 335 -1.25 12.18 2.85
N VAL A 336 -1.42 12.15 1.53
CA VAL A 336 -2.01 11.00 0.86
C VAL A 336 -1.16 9.74 1.07
N THR A 337 -1.80 8.59 1.07
CA THR A 337 -1.08 7.30 1.06
C THR A 337 -1.01 6.75 -0.35
N ILE A 338 -0.12 5.79 -0.60
CA ILE A 338 -0.03 5.08 -1.90
C ILE A 338 -1.40 4.52 -2.30
N ASN A 339 -2.17 3.99 -1.34
CA ASN A 339 -3.52 3.48 -1.61
C ASN A 339 -4.50 4.57 -2.06
N ILE A 340 -4.36 5.80 -1.54
CA ILE A 340 -5.20 6.93 -1.98
C ILE A 340 -4.80 7.33 -3.40
N VAL A 341 -3.51 7.43 -3.69
CA VAL A 341 -2.97 7.75 -5.02
C VAL A 341 -3.42 6.72 -6.05
N SER A 342 -3.14 5.44 -5.82
CA SER A 342 -3.54 4.36 -6.72
C SER A 342 -5.06 4.24 -6.85
N GLY A 343 -5.78 4.39 -5.74
CA GLY A 343 -7.24 4.36 -5.74
C GLY A 343 -7.88 5.52 -6.50
N ALA A 344 -7.24 6.69 -6.54
CA ALA A 344 -7.70 7.82 -7.37
C ALA A 344 -7.62 7.46 -8.86
N MET A 345 -6.51 6.87 -9.30
CA MET A 345 -6.33 6.41 -10.69
C MET A 345 -7.31 5.29 -11.04
N CYS A 346 -7.49 4.30 -10.17
CA CYS A 346 -8.48 3.23 -10.40
C CYS A 346 -9.91 3.77 -10.55
N ARG A 347 -10.30 4.76 -9.75
CA ARG A 347 -11.61 5.42 -9.89
C ARG A 347 -11.73 6.20 -11.20
N ALA A 348 -10.65 6.83 -11.66
CA ALA A 348 -10.62 7.52 -12.95
C ALA A 348 -10.73 6.52 -14.12
N TYR A 349 -10.03 5.38 -14.07
CA TYR A 349 -10.21 4.31 -15.07
C TYR A 349 -11.67 3.83 -15.15
N LYS A 350 -12.31 3.64 -13.99
CA LYS A 350 -13.72 3.22 -13.96
C LYS A 350 -14.64 4.25 -14.59
N ARG A 351 -14.45 5.56 -14.30
CA ARG A 351 -15.25 6.62 -14.92
C ARG A 351 -15.01 6.74 -16.44
N ALA A 352 -13.79 6.44 -16.88
CA ALA A 352 -13.41 6.44 -18.28
C ALA A 352 -13.75 5.13 -19.03
N SER A 353 -14.34 4.12 -18.32
CA SER A 353 -14.61 2.77 -18.85
C SER A 353 -13.35 2.06 -19.37
N LEU A 354 -12.24 2.22 -18.65
CA LEU A 354 -10.93 1.63 -18.98
C LEU A 354 -10.48 0.53 -18.01
N GLU A 355 -11.24 0.25 -16.94
CA GLU A 355 -10.84 -0.63 -15.84
C GLU A 355 -10.60 -2.09 -16.24
N LYS A 356 -11.21 -2.55 -17.33
CA LYS A 356 -11.00 -3.91 -17.87
C LYS A 356 -9.70 -4.02 -18.68
N GLN A 357 -9.21 -2.91 -19.24
CA GLN A 357 -8.05 -2.86 -20.12
C GLN A 357 -6.79 -2.44 -19.38
N ILE A 358 -6.94 -1.54 -18.39
CA ILE A 358 -5.86 -0.83 -17.73
C ILE A 358 -5.93 -1.03 -16.23
N SER A 359 -4.77 -1.27 -15.61
CA SER A 359 -4.66 -1.39 -14.17
C SER A 359 -3.33 -0.82 -13.65
N GLY A 360 -3.37 -0.29 -12.42
CA GLY A 360 -2.19 0.26 -11.76
C GLY A 360 -1.72 1.61 -12.33
N THR A 361 -0.61 2.10 -11.81
CA THR A 361 -0.05 3.42 -12.17
C THR A 361 1.17 3.31 -13.08
N HIS A 362 1.76 2.13 -13.23
CA HIS A 362 2.96 1.95 -14.05
C HIS A 362 2.70 2.13 -15.54
N ILE A 363 1.46 1.96 -15.99
CA ILE A 363 1.10 2.15 -17.40
C ILE A 363 1.39 3.57 -17.89
N PHE A 364 1.18 4.61 -17.07
CA PHE A 364 1.50 5.99 -17.43
C PHE A 364 2.99 6.16 -17.72
N ARG A 365 3.82 5.55 -16.85
CA ARG A 365 5.27 5.58 -17.01
C ARG A 365 5.73 4.83 -18.25
N HIS A 366 5.09 3.70 -18.57
CA HIS A 366 5.35 2.98 -19.82
C HIS A 366 4.92 3.79 -21.03
N THR A 367 3.77 4.45 -20.97
CA THR A 367 3.27 5.32 -22.05
C THR A 367 4.24 6.48 -22.32
N LEU A 368 4.65 7.21 -21.26
CA LEU A 368 5.60 8.32 -21.39
C LEU A 368 6.95 7.85 -21.93
N ALA A 369 7.49 6.75 -21.37
CA ALA A 369 8.78 6.22 -21.82
C ALA A 369 8.78 5.81 -23.30
N THR A 370 7.70 5.16 -23.73
CA THR A 370 7.53 4.77 -25.13
C THR A 370 7.41 6.01 -26.03
N GLU A 371 6.64 7.00 -25.61
CA GLU A 371 6.45 8.24 -26.37
C GLU A 371 7.77 9.03 -26.52
N ILE A 372 8.53 9.20 -25.44
CA ILE A 372 9.82 9.90 -25.47
C ILE A 372 10.81 9.14 -26.36
N HIS A 373 10.87 7.81 -26.25
CA HIS A 373 11.76 6.99 -27.07
C HIS A 373 11.36 7.01 -28.56
N GLN A 374 10.06 7.00 -28.88
CA GLN A 374 9.59 7.14 -30.26
C GLN A 374 9.89 8.51 -30.86
N LYS A 375 10.00 9.56 -30.04
CA LYS A 375 10.44 10.91 -30.44
C LYS A 375 11.96 11.04 -30.61
N GLY A 376 12.72 9.95 -30.45
CA GLY A 376 14.16 9.89 -30.72
C GLY A 376 15.06 9.93 -29.50
N ALA A 377 14.50 10.00 -28.28
CA ALA A 377 15.34 9.96 -27.09
C ALA A 377 16.05 8.59 -26.94
N THR A 378 17.31 8.64 -26.53
CA THR A 378 18.12 7.47 -26.25
C THR A 378 17.58 6.70 -25.03
N LEU A 379 17.90 5.41 -24.91
CA LEU A 379 17.53 4.61 -23.74
C LEU A 379 18.12 5.18 -22.44
N LYS A 380 19.30 5.82 -22.51
CA LYS A 380 19.95 6.46 -21.36
C LYS A 380 19.12 7.66 -20.90
N GLU A 381 18.74 8.55 -21.81
CA GLU A 381 17.90 9.71 -21.47
C GLU A 381 16.56 9.29 -20.88
N VAL A 382 15.91 8.28 -21.49
CA VAL A 382 14.67 7.70 -20.92
C VAL A 382 14.93 7.12 -19.52
N ALA A 383 16.04 6.42 -19.30
CA ALA A 383 16.40 5.87 -18.00
C ALA A 383 16.63 6.98 -16.96
N ASP A 384 17.30 8.08 -17.34
CA ASP A 384 17.60 9.20 -16.46
C ASP A 384 16.32 9.97 -16.09
N ILE A 385 15.47 10.29 -17.04
CA ILE A 385 14.16 10.93 -16.81
C ILE A 385 13.32 10.08 -15.82
N LEU A 386 13.28 8.79 -16.08
CA LEU A 386 12.51 7.87 -15.25
C LEU A 386 13.21 7.53 -13.92
N GLY A 387 14.49 7.80 -13.75
CA GLY A 387 15.29 7.39 -12.60
C GLY A 387 15.35 5.86 -12.49
N HIS A 388 15.76 5.18 -13.56
CA HIS A 388 16.05 3.76 -13.52
C HIS A 388 17.46 3.55 -12.98
N LYS A 389 17.59 2.64 -12.00
CA LYS A 389 18.92 2.29 -11.42
C LYS A 389 19.76 1.48 -12.40
N CYS A 390 19.12 0.65 -13.22
CA CYS A 390 19.75 -0.20 -14.22
C CYS A 390 19.09 0.07 -15.58
N ILE A 391 19.92 0.28 -16.61
CA ILE A 391 19.46 0.54 -17.98
C ILE A 391 18.65 -0.65 -18.54
N ASP A 392 18.93 -1.88 -18.07
CA ASP A 392 18.17 -3.08 -18.46
C ASP A 392 16.67 -2.98 -18.21
N THR A 393 16.26 -2.15 -17.23
CA THR A 393 14.83 -1.90 -17.01
C THR A 393 14.20 -1.02 -18.09
N THR A 394 15.04 -0.35 -18.89
CA THR A 394 14.61 0.54 -19.98
C THR A 394 14.61 -0.17 -21.33
N THR A 395 15.35 -1.28 -21.48
CA THR A 395 15.40 -2.06 -22.73
C THR A 395 14.04 -2.63 -23.15
N ILE A 396 13.09 -2.74 -22.22
CA ILE A 396 11.73 -3.16 -22.58
C ILE A 396 11.04 -2.21 -23.58
N TYR A 397 11.48 -0.95 -23.68
CA TYR A 397 10.88 0.04 -24.59
C TYR A 397 11.42 -0.06 -26.03
N THR A 398 12.58 -0.69 -26.26
CA THR A 398 13.08 -0.92 -27.63
C THR A 398 12.13 -1.78 -28.45
N LYS A 399 11.41 -2.71 -27.81
CA LYS A 399 10.44 -3.59 -28.47
C LYS A 399 9.20 -2.89 -29.01
N VAL A 400 8.94 -1.67 -28.58
CA VAL A 400 7.73 -0.91 -28.95
C VAL A 400 8.03 0.05 -30.11
N ASN A 401 9.31 0.21 -30.47
CA ASN A 401 9.71 1.08 -31.59
C ASN A 401 9.75 0.30 -32.91
N LEU A 402 8.56 -0.05 -33.41
CA LEU A 402 8.41 -0.79 -34.68
C LEU A 402 9.08 -0.06 -35.87
N THR A 403 9.11 1.26 -35.84
CA THR A 403 9.75 2.07 -36.92
C THR A 403 11.27 1.85 -36.93
N MET A 404 11.90 1.77 -35.77
CA MET A 404 13.34 1.46 -35.67
C MET A 404 13.62 -0.01 -35.99
N LEU A 405 12.76 -0.91 -35.54
CA LEU A 405 12.89 -2.34 -35.86
C LEU A 405 12.74 -2.61 -37.34
N ALA A 406 11.83 -1.90 -38.03
CA ALA A 406 11.65 -1.99 -39.49
C ALA A 406 12.89 -1.55 -40.25
N LYS A 407 13.69 -0.60 -39.75
CA LYS A 407 14.94 -0.15 -40.39
C LYS A 407 16.07 -1.20 -40.31
N VAL A 408 15.99 -2.11 -39.33
CA VAL A 408 17.00 -3.16 -39.13
C VAL A 408 16.53 -4.50 -39.70
N ALA A 409 15.24 -4.62 -40.01
CA ALA A 409 14.69 -5.82 -40.64
C ALA A 409 15.20 -5.94 -42.07
N LEU A 410 15.70 -7.11 -42.44
CA LEU A 410 15.99 -7.44 -43.84
C LEU A 410 14.70 -7.36 -44.67
N PRO A 411 14.78 -6.85 -45.92
CA PRO A 411 13.61 -6.86 -46.76
C PRO A 411 13.09 -8.28 -46.96
N TRP A 412 11.76 -8.44 -46.92
CA TRP A 412 11.14 -9.74 -47.15
C TRP A 412 11.55 -10.22 -48.56
N PRO A 413 12.03 -11.47 -48.72
CA PRO A 413 12.36 -11.98 -50.03
C PRO A 413 11.10 -11.98 -50.89
N VAL A 414 11.10 -11.08 -51.91
CA VAL A 414 10.06 -11.09 -52.91
C VAL A 414 10.34 -12.28 -53.79
N VAL A 415 9.48 -13.27 -53.75
CA VAL A 415 9.52 -14.37 -54.75
C VAL A 415 9.12 -13.69 -56.05
N GLN A 416 10.10 -13.50 -56.95
CA GLN A 416 9.77 -13.12 -58.34
C GLN A 416 9.04 -14.33 -58.96
N SER A 417 7.73 -14.15 -59.19
CA SER A 417 6.89 -15.06 -59.98
C SER A 417 7.22 -14.96 -61.45
#